data_b860c6501274687a7446cb73dc1a89cf
#
_entry.id   b860c6501274687a7446cb73dc1a89cf
#
_cell.length_a   1.000
_cell.length_b   1.000
_cell.length_c   1.000
_cell.angle_alpha   90.00
_cell.angle_beta   90.00
_cell.angle_gamma   90.00
#
_symmetry.space_group_name_H-M   'P 1'
#
loop_
_entity.id
_entity.type
_entity.pdbx_description
1 polymer ?
#
loop_
_entity_poly.entity_id
_entity_poly.type
_entity_poly.pdbx_seq_one_letter_code
_entity_poly.pdbx_strand_id
1 'polypeptide(L)'
;RLNHRMHNKSITADSQITITGGRNIGDEYFSLNQEMVFSDLDVLMVGHIVPQMSQAFDQYWNHKLAFPITDLVKKPETSALNQVFTPKTQKADKPASQQLDPVLKLKNDYLKRLVAIDFVNQIKQQKLPLYWASVQLLTDNPDKLGSKANTQGLDINQSLGKISRELNLISAYFVHTEQGKDYFINLAKKGVAVNILTNAMSATDVKLVHSGYAKHRKDLLKAGVKLYELKPNAS
;
A
#
# COMPACT_ATOMS: atom_id res chain seq x y z
N ARG A 1 -13.23 15.81 11.52
CA ARG A 1 -11.79 15.41 11.54
C ARG A 1 -11.57 13.90 11.39
N LEU A 2 -12.60 13.12 11.13
CA LEU A 2 -12.48 11.67 10.92
C LEU A 2 -11.80 11.28 9.59
N ASN A 3 -11.58 12.22 8.69
CA ASN A 3 -11.06 11.96 7.33
C ASN A 3 -9.54 12.15 7.19
N HIS A 4 -8.83 12.55 8.26
CA HIS A 4 -7.39 12.74 8.21
C HIS A 4 -6.72 11.51 8.82
N ARG A 5 -6.12 10.66 7.97
CA ARG A 5 -5.46 9.42 8.36
C ARG A 5 -4.11 9.31 7.68
N MET A 6 -3.12 8.84 8.41
CA MET A 6 -1.88 8.38 7.81
C MET A 6 -2.16 7.15 6.97
N HIS A 7 -1.59 7.11 5.76
CA HIS A 7 -1.77 5.98 4.84
C HIS A 7 -0.43 5.44 4.30
N ASN A 8 0.67 5.91 4.85
CA ASN A 8 2.02 5.49 4.46
C ASN A 8 2.26 4.04 4.88
N LYS A 9 2.91 3.28 4.01
CA LYS A 9 3.29 1.90 4.24
C LYS A 9 4.72 1.72 3.80
N SER A 10 5.61 1.47 4.74
CA SER A 10 7.00 1.16 4.45
C SER A 10 7.58 0.28 5.55
N ILE A 11 8.54 -0.55 5.17
CA ILE A 11 9.36 -1.34 6.06
C ILE A 11 10.81 -1.03 5.69
N THR A 12 11.57 -0.47 6.64
CA THR A 12 12.99 -0.19 6.44
C THR A 12 13.77 -0.97 7.49
N ALA A 13 14.74 -1.76 7.07
CA ALA A 13 15.59 -2.55 7.94
C ALA A 13 17.02 -2.01 7.91
N ASP A 14 17.58 -1.75 9.10
CA ASP A 14 18.96 -1.31 9.36
C ASP A 14 19.42 -0.12 8.52
N SER A 15 18.48 0.68 8.02
CA SER A 15 18.73 1.77 7.05
C SER A 15 19.52 1.32 5.81
N GLN A 16 19.41 0.05 5.43
CA GLN A 16 20.10 -0.57 4.28
C GLN A 16 19.14 -0.95 3.17
N ILE A 17 17.94 -1.38 3.53
CA ILE A 17 16.93 -1.87 2.60
C ILE A 17 15.56 -1.32 3.00
N THR A 18 14.74 -0.99 2.02
CA THR A 18 13.37 -0.54 2.26
C THR A 18 12.39 -1.17 1.28
N ILE A 19 11.18 -1.43 1.75
CA ILE A 19 10.04 -1.86 0.96
C ILE A 19 8.92 -0.85 1.16
N THR A 20 8.29 -0.42 0.10
CA THR A 20 7.09 0.42 0.14
C THR A 20 6.10 -0.03 -0.92
N GLY A 21 4.82 0.17 -0.67
CA GLY A 21 3.75 -0.22 -1.59
C GLY A 21 2.35 0.07 -1.06
N GLY A 22 1.36 -0.65 -1.57
CA GLY A 22 -0.04 -0.51 -1.16
C GLY A 22 -0.42 -1.39 0.03
N ARG A 23 0.38 -2.41 0.34
CA ARG A 23 0.08 -3.49 1.29
C ARG A 23 -0.03 -3.00 2.74
N ASN A 24 -1.19 -3.21 3.37
CA ASN A 24 -1.33 -3.08 4.81
C ASN A 24 -0.88 -4.38 5.52
N ILE A 25 -0.72 -4.33 6.83
CA ILE A 25 -0.55 -5.53 7.66
C ILE A 25 -1.94 -6.06 8.01
N GLY A 26 -2.40 -7.06 7.27
CA GLY A 26 -3.71 -7.69 7.42
C GLY A 26 -3.76 -9.00 6.62
N ASP A 27 -4.57 -9.95 7.07
CA ASP A 27 -4.63 -11.31 6.53
C ASP A 27 -5.00 -11.33 5.03
N GLU A 28 -5.82 -10.39 4.59
CA GLU A 28 -6.26 -10.22 3.19
C GLU A 28 -5.12 -9.81 2.24
N TYR A 29 -4.06 -9.19 2.76
CA TYR A 29 -2.89 -8.78 1.97
C TYR A 29 -1.82 -9.88 1.88
N PHE A 30 -1.88 -10.88 2.75
CA PHE A 30 -0.89 -11.96 2.82
C PHE A 30 -1.46 -13.33 2.42
N SER A 31 -2.62 -13.33 1.75
CA SER A 31 -3.32 -14.57 1.31
C SER A 31 -3.64 -15.53 2.46
N LEU A 32 -3.84 -15.01 3.66
CA LEU A 32 -4.27 -15.75 4.83
C LEU A 32 -5.79 -15.76 4.97
N ASN A 33 -6.49 -14.81 4.34
CA ASN A 33 -7.95 -14.78 4.24
C ASN A 33 -8.39 -15.59 3.02
N GLN A 34 -9.36 -16.50 3.20
CA GLN A 34 -9.89 -17.32 2.11
C GLN A 34 -11.03 -16.64 1.33
N GLU A 35 -11.68 -15.64 1.92
CA GLU A 35 -12.83 -14.98 1.31
C GLU A 35 -12.44 -13.74 0.49
N MET A 36 -11.37 -13.05 0.89
CA MET A 36 -10.92 -11.82 0.25
C MET A 36 -9.39 -11.77 0.20
N VAL A 37 -8.84 -11.56 -0.98
CA VAL A 37 -7.40 -11.40 -1.20
C VAL A 37 -7.17 -10.14 -2.01
N PHE A 38 -6.32 -9.24 -1.51
CA PHE A 38 -5.87 -8.07 -2.24
C PHE A 38 -4.55 -8.34 -2.96
N SER A 39 -4.45 -7.83 -4.18
CA SER A 39 -3.20 -7.78 -4.94
C SER A 39 -2.61 -6.40 -4.87
N ASP A 40 -1.36 -6.32 -4.43
CA ASP A 40 -0.61 -5.07 -4.31
C ASP A 40 0.70 -5.14 -5.07
N LEU A 41 1.24 -3.97 -5.41
CA LEU A 41 2.57 -3.80 -5.94
C LEU A 41 3.46 -3.19 -4.87
N ASP A 42 4.45 -3.94 -4.43
CA ASP A 42 5.46 -3.48 -3.49
C ASP A 42 6.81 -3.37 -4.20
N VAL A 43 7.59 -2.36 -3.85
CA VAL A 43 8.92 -2.11 -4.42
C VAL A 43 9.96 -2.26 -3.33
N LEU A 44 10.89 -3.19 -3.53
CA LEU A 44 12.08 -3.34 -2.71
C LEU A 44 13.19 -2.47 -3.28
N MET A 45 13.80 -1.66 -2.45
CA MET A 45 14.81 -0.69 -2.86
C MET A 45 16.01 -0.73 -1.94
N VAL A 46 17.18 -0.44 -2.52
CA VAL A 46 18.47 -0.28 -1.82
C VAL A 46 19.17 0.99 -2.33
N GLY A 47 20.17 1.47 -1.61
CA GLY A 47 20.96 2.64 -2.01
C GLY A 47 20.40 3.97 -1.53
N HIS A 48 20.60 5.05 -2.28
CA HIS A 48 20.36 6.43 -1.84
C HIS A 48 18.92 6.76 -1.41
N ILE A 49 17.93 5.97 -1.83
CA ILE A 49 16.54 6.17 -1.43
C ILE A 49 16.29 5.76 0.02
N VAL A 50 17.06 4.82 0.57
CA VAL A 50 16.83 4.25 1.89
C VAL A 50 16.99 5.28 3.02
N PRO A 51 18.03 6.13 3.07
CA PRO A 51 18.12 7.22 4.03
C PRO A 51 16.93 8.19 3.94
N GLN A 52 16.41 8.48 2.74
CA GLN A 52 15.26 9.35 2.56
C GLN A 52 13.98 8.71 3.15
N MET A 53 13.82 7.39 2.98
CA MET A 53 12.70 6.65 3.58
C MET A 53 12.81 6.63 5.11
N SER A 54 14.01 6.44 5.67
CA SER A 54 14.24 6.51 7.12
C SER A 54 13.91 7.91 7.65
N GLN A 55 14.35 8.96 6.98
CA GLN A 55 14.05 10.33 7.36
C GLN A 55 12.55 10.64 7.31
N ALA A 56 11.85 10.16 6.27
CA ALA A 56 10.41 10.32 6.18
C ALA A 56 9.69 9.58 7.33
N PHE A 57 10.13 8.38 7.69
CA PHE A 57 9.62 7.67 8.86
C PHE A 57 9.83 8.49 10.15
N ASP A 58 11.03 9.02 10.36
CA ASP A 58 11.39 9.81 11.56
C ASP A 58 10.54 11.08 11.69
N GLN A 59 10.21 11.72 10.54
CA GLN A 59 9.31 12.88 10.54
C GLN A 59 7.91 12.54 11.07
N TYR A 60 7.36 11.37 10.72
CA TYR A 60 6.08 10.91 11.25
C TYR A 60 6.20 10.40 12.68
N TRP A 61 7.25 9.65 12.99
CA TRP A 61 7.48 9.08 14.31
C TRP A 61 7.65 10.15 15.39
N ASN A 62 8.43 11.20 15.09
CA ASN A 62 8.71 12.29 16.02
C ASN A 62 7.69 13.44 15.95
N HIS A 63 6.62 13.27 15.17
CA HIS A 63 5.62 14.31 15.02
C HIS A 63 4.79 14.47 16.29
N LYS A 64 4.42 15.73 16.64
CA LYS A 64 3.62 16.07 17.84
C LYS A 64 2.27 15.36 17.96
N LEU A 65 1.76 14.75 16.88
CA LEU A 65 0.53 13.96 16.87
C LEU A 65 0.81 12.44 16.96
N ALA A 66 2.06 12.02 17.04
CA ALA A 66 2.44 10.64 17.29
C ALA A 66 2.59 10.45 18.81
N PHE A 67 1.75 9.60 19.37
CA PHE A 67 1.75 9.29 20.80
C PHE A 67 2.11 7.83 21.01
N PRO A 68 2.97 7.50 22.00
CA PRO A 68 3.15 6.13 22.42
C PRO A 68 1.81 5.49 22.78
N ILE A 69 1.57 4.27 22.34
CA ILE A 69 0.32 3.57 22.65
C ILE A 69 0.06 3.44 24.15
N THR A 70 1.13 3.37 24.94
CA THR A 70 1.09 3.33 26.39
C THR A 70 0.49 4.57 27.04
N ASP A 71 0.52 5.70 26.33
CA ASP A 71 -0.08 6.97 26.79
C ASP A 71 -1.57 7.05 26.46
N LEU A 72 -2.00 6.29 25.45
CA LEU A 72 -3.38 6.27 24.96
C LEU A 72 -4.23 5.20 25.62
N VAL A 73 -3.62 4.10 26.03
CA VAL A 73 -4.32 2.95 26.62
C VAL A 73 -3.89 2.83 28.08
N LYS A 74 -4.86 2.83 29.00
CA LYS A 74 -4.59 2.48 30.40
C LYS A 74 -3.86 1.14 30.40
N LYS A 75 -2.76 1.04 31.16
CA LYS A 75 -1.96 -0.21 31.26
C LYS A 75 -2.92 -1.38 31.37
N PRO A 76 -2.97 -2.27 30.39
CA PRO A 76 -3.78 -3.47 30.53
C PRO A 76 -3.25 -4.23 31.74
N GLU A 77 -4.11 -4.67 32.62
CA GLU A 77 -3.73 -5.68 33.60
C GLU A 77 -3.09 -6.84 32.85
N THR A 78 -2.04 -7.43 33.40
CA THR A 78 -1.27 -8.53 32.78
C THR A 78 -2.20 -9.66 32.31
N SER A 79 -3.34 -9.85 32.98
CA SER A 79 -4.43 -10.74 32.60
C SER A 79 -5.09 -10.37 31.26
N ALA A 80 -5.18 -9.08 30.91
CA ALA A 80 -5.77 -8.64 29.64
C ALA A 80 -4.82 -8.85 28.45
N LEU A 81 -3.52 -8.69 28.64
CA LEU A 81 -2.50 -9.03 27.62
C LEU A 81 -2.53 -10.51 27.28
N ASN A 82 -2.64 -11.36 28.29
CA ASN A 82 -2.77 -12.81 28.08
C ASN A 82 -4.07 -13.17 27.32
N GLN A 83 -5.14 -12.38 27.45
CA GLN A 83 -6.38 -12.57 26.68
C GLN A 83 -6.28 -12.11 25.22
N VAL A 84 -5.44 -11.12 24.92
CA VAL A 84 -5.22 -10.65 23.54
C VAL A 84 -4.34 -11.61 22.77
N PHE A 85 -3.35 -12.21 23.42
CA PHE A 85 -2.44 -13.17 22.80
C PHE A 85 -2.92 -14.62 22.88
N THR A 86 -3.95 -14.93 23.68
CA THR A 86 -4.65 -16.20 23.58
C THR A 86 -5.65 -16.12 22.42
N PRO A 87 -5.58 -17.03 21.43
CA PRO A 87 -6.60 -17.11 20.39
C PRO A 87 -7.97 -17.15 21.06
N LYS A 88 -8.91 -16.30 20.65
CA LYS A 88 -10.30 -16.37 21.09
C LYS A 88 -10.87 -17.70 20.61
N THR A 89 -10.58 -18.76 21.31
CA THR A 89 -11.21 -20.04 21.09
C THR A 89 -12.67 -19.90 21.59
N GLN A 90 -13.59 -19.92 20.64
CA GLN A 90 -14.97 -20.27 20.95
C GLN A 90 -14.92 -21.50 21.85
N LYS A 91 -15.62 -21.46 23.00
CA LYS A 91 -15.75 -22.50 24.03
C LYS A 91 -15.06 -23.81 23.66
N ALA A 92 -13.83 -23.97 24.10
CA ALA A 92 -13.07 -25.16 23.75
C ALA A 92 -13.13 -26.17 24.89
N ASP A 93 -13.88 -27.22 24.66
CA ASP A 93 -13.84 -28.43 25.47
C ASP A 93 -12.57 -29.31 25.16
N LYS A 94 -11.53 -28.72 24.55
CA LYS A 94 -10.32 -29.47 24.17
C LYS A 94 -9.08 -28.98 24.92
N PRO A 95 -8.21 -29.89 25.38
CA PRO A 95 -6.99 -29.55 26.12
C PRO A 95 -6.02 -28.70 25.26
N ALA A 96 -5.28 -27.83 25.92
CA ALA A 96 -4.39 -26.82 25.28
C ALA A 96 -3.37 -27.42 24.30
N SER A 97 -2.96 -28.67 24.49
CA SER A 97 -2.07 -29.39 23.57
C SER A 97 -2.69 -29.66 22.19
N GLN A 98 -4.01 -29.78 22.10
CA GLN A 98 -4.72 -29.99 20.84
C GLN A 98 -5.05 -28.68 20.10
N GLN A 99 -4.88 -27.51 20.76
CA GLN A 99 -5.13 -26.18 20.18
C GLN A 99 -3.90 -25.59 19.51
N LEU A 100 -2.71 -26.03 19.88
CA LEU A 100 -1.43 -25.59 19.28
C LEU A 100 -1.22 -26.18 17.87
N ASP A 101 -1.79 -27.33 17.58
CA ASP A 101 -1.63 -28.02 16.29
C ASP A 101 -2.12 -27.23 15.08
N PRO A 102 -3.30 -26.58 15.07
CA PRO A 102 -3.75 -25.79 13.93
C PRO A 102 -2.88 -24.55 13.67
N VAL A 103 -2.42 -23.87 14.72
CA VAL A 103 -1.57 -22.67 14.61
C VAL A 103 -0.18 -23.06 14.11
N LEU A 104 0.40 -24.11 14.63
CA LEU A 104 1.69 -24.65 14.17
C LEU A 104 1.62 -25.15 12.73
N LYS A 105 0.52 -25.81 12.36
CA LYS A 105 0.28 -26.24 10.98
C LYS A 105 0.17 -25.04 10.04
N LEU A 106 -0.62 -24.02 10.39
CA LEU A 106 -0.76 -22.80 9.61
C LEU A 106 0.60 -22.09 9.45
N LYS A 107 1.38 -21.96 10.52
CA LYS A 107 2.73 -21.41 10.49
C LYS A 107 3.65 -22.22 9.58
N ASN A 108 3.63 -23.53 9.66
CA ASN A 108 4.47 -24.39 8.83
C ASN A 108 4.07 -24.34 7.36
N ASP A 109 2.78 -24.30 7.05
CA ASP A 109 2.28 -24.16 5.69
C ASP A 109 2.62 -22.79 5.11
N TYR A 110 2.53 -21.73 5.92
CA TYR A 110 2.96 -20.39 5.53
C TYR A 110 4.47 -20.34 5.24
N LEU A 111 5.30 -20.90 6.12
CA LEU A 111 6.75 -20.97 5.92
C LEU A 111 7.12 -21.77 4.67
N LYS A 112 6.44 -22.89 4.40
CA LYS A 112 6.64 -23.67 3.18
C LYS A 112 6.31 -22.85 1.93
N ARG A 113 5.20 -22.10 1.94
CA ARG A 113 4.81 -21.20 0.84
C ARG A 113 5.85 -20.10 0.64
N LEU A 114 6.32 -19.45 1.72
CA LEU A 114 7.36 -18.43 1.65
C LEU A 114 8.65 -18.95 1.03
N VAL A 115 9.11 -20.16 1.43
CA VAL A 115 10.32 -20.77 0.89
C VAL A 115 10.14 -21.16 -0.58
N ALA A 116 8.92 -21.48 -1.00
CA ALA A 116 8.61 -21.82 -2.39
C ALA A 116 8.54 -20.61 -3.32
N ILE A 117 8.46 -19.37 -2.79
CA ILE A 117 8.47 -18.16 -3.60
C ILE A 117 9.84 -18.01 -4.26
N ASP A 118 9.85 -17.91 -5.58
CA ASP A 118 11.07 -17.79 -6.39
C ASP A 118 11.94 -16.59 -5.95
N PHE A 119 11.32 -15.47 -5.61
CA PHE A 119 11.96 -14.28 -5.07
C PHE A 119 12.83 -14.57 -3.82
N VAL A 120 12.32 -15.37 -2.86
CA VAL A 120 13.06 -15.74 -1.66
C VAL A 120 14.26 -16.62 -2.02
N ASN A 121 14.10 -17.51 -2.99
CA ASN A 121 15.18 -18.35 -3.48
C ASN A 121 16.25 -17.55 -4.21
N GLN A 122 15.85 -16.56 -5.01
CA GLN A 122 16.77 -15.63 -5.70
C GLN A 122 17.59 -14.81 -4.70
N ILE A 123 16.97 -14.33 -3.62
CA ILE A 123 17.69 -13.64 -2.54
C ILE A 123 18.73 -14.58 -1.91
N LYS A 124 18.32 -15.78 -1.50
CA LYS A 124 19.22 -16.77 -0.87
C LYS A 124 20.39 -17.15 -1.77
N GLN A 125 20.18 -17.22 -3.07
CA GLN A 125 21.19 -17.55 -4.06
C GLN A 125 21.99 -16.31 -4.54
N GLN A 126 21.70 -15.11 -4.02
CA GLN A 126 22.29 -13.84 -4.44
C GLN A 126 22.09 -13.56 -5.95
N LYS A 127 20.96 -14.03 -6.49
CA LYS A 127 20.61 -13.91 -7.92
C LYS A 127 19.41 -12.96 -8.15
N LEU A 128 19.04 -12.17 -7.14
CA LEU A 128 17.95 -11.23 -7.30
C LEU A 128 18.27 -10.23 -8.42
N PRO A 129 17.45 -10.14 -9.48
CA PRO A 129 17.67 -9.14 -10.51
C PRO A 129 17.37 -7.76 -9.93
N LEU A 130 18.40 -6.92 -9.81
CA LEU A 130 18.26 -5.52 -9.42
C LEU A 130 18.28 -4.65 -10.67
N TYR A 131 17.37 -3.68 -10.72
CA TYR A 131 17.31 -2.70 -11.79
C TYR A 131 17.81 -1.37 -11.28
N TRP A 132 18.74 -0.77 -12.01
CA TRP A 132 19.22 0.58 -11.71
C TRP A 132 18.26 1.59 -12.31
N ALA A 133 17.71 2.43 -11.47
CA ALA A 133 16.76 3.45 -11.88
C ALA A 133 16.93 4.72 -11.03
N SER A 134 16.58 5.86 -11.60
CA SER A 134 16.39 7.09 -10.81
C SER A 134 15.11 6.97 -10.02
N VAL A 135 15.21 7.10 -8.70
CA VAL A 135 14.08 6.98 -7.77
C VAL A 135 13.96 8.27 -6.98
N GLN A 136 12.73 8.74 -6.83
CA GLN A 136 12.39 9.91 -6.01
C GLN A 136 11.30 9.52 -5.01
N LEU A 137 11.52 9.86 -3.74
CA LEU A 137 10.49 9.72 -2.71
C LEU A 137 9.56 10.92 -2.73
N LEU A 138 8.27 10.64 -2.82
CA LEU A 138 7.21 11.63 -2.66
C LEU A 138 6.38 11.26 -1.44
N THR A 139 6.32 12.13 -0.45
CA THR A 139 5.56 11.91 0.78
C THR A 139 4.89 13.21 1.23
N ASP A 140 3.70 13.08 1.82
CA ASP A 140 3.01 14.21 2.43
C ASP A 140 3.70 14.61 3.73
N ASN A 141 3.63 15.90 4.08
CA ASN A 141 4.07 16.39 5.37
C ASN A 141 3.07 15.92 6.46
N PRO A 142 3.52 15.36 7.61
CA PRO A 142 2.65 14.98 8.71
C PRO A 142 1.81 16.13 9.28
N ASP A 143 2.24 17.39 9.16
CA ASP A 143 1.44 18.57 9.53
C ASP A 143 0.12 18.69 8.76
N LYS A 144 0.00 18.07 7.59
CA LYS A 144 -1.24 17.95 6.83
C LYS A 144 -2.39 17.36 7.66
N LEU A 145 -2.09 16.52 8.65
CA LEU A 145 -3.07 15.91 9.54
C LEU A 145 -3.62 16.90 10.59
N GLY A 146 -2.89 17.94 10.94
CA GLY A 146 -3.17 18.82 12.10
C GLY A 146 -3.66 20.22 11.78
N SER A 147 -3.33 20.79 10.64
CA SER A 147 -3.61 22.19 10.35
C SER A 147 -4.93 22.43 9.61
N LYS A 148 -5.61 23.51 9.98
CA LYS A 148 -6.69 24.09 9.16
C LYS A 148 -6.13 24.91 7.97
N ALA A 149 -4.83 25.16 7.95
CA ALA A 149 -4.17 25.99 6.98
C ALA A 149 -3.66 25.14 5.81
N ASN A 150 -4.14 25.48 4.62
CA ASN A 150 -3.52 25.35 3.30
C ASN A 150 -2.26 24.47 3.21
N THR A 151 -2.31 23.23 3.68
CA THR A 151 -1.32 22.26 3.32
C THR A 151 -1.67 21.81 1.90
N GLN A 152 -1.05 22.43 0.92
CA GLN A 152 -1.05 21.92 -0.44
C GLN A 152 -0.63 20.46 -0.33
N GLY A 153 -1.53 19.56 -0.80
CA GLY A 153 -1.16 18.16 -0.97
C GLY A 153 0.03 18.07 -1.92
N LEU A 154 0.66 16.94 -1.92
CA LEU A 154 1.77 16.66 -2.83
C LEU A 154 1.35 17.02 -4.27
N ASP A 155 2.01 17.98 -4.87
CA ASP A 155 1.81 18.26 -6.29
C ASP A 155 2.60 17.24 -7.12
N ILE A 156 1.92 16.16 -7.47
CA ILE A 156 2.49 15.09 -8.28
C ILE A 156 2.98 15.63 -9.62
N ASN A 157 2.30 16.61 -10.19
CA ASN A 157 2.67 17.18 -11.49
C ASN A 157 4.01 17.90 -11.41
N GLN A 158 4.21 18.69 -10.36
CA GLN A 158 5.48 19.39 -10.12
C GLN A 158 6.59 18.37 -9.82
N SER A 159 6.28 17.32 -9.08
CA SER A 159 7.23 16.30 -8.64
C SER A 159 7.66 15.35 -9.77
N LEU A 160 6.76 14.97 -10.67
CA LEU A 160 7.07 14.10 -11.81
C LEU A 160 7.88 14.81 -12.92
N GLY A 161 8.02 16.15 -12.87
CA GLY A 161 8.70 16.90 -13.91
C GLY A 161 8.02 16.78 -15.27
N LYS A 162 8.79 16.96 -16.35
CA LYS A 162 8.26 16.92 -17.70
C LYS A 162 8.16 15.49 -18.23
N ILE A 163 6.95 14.95 -18.26
CA ILE A 163 6.68 13.67 -18.91
C ILE A 163 6.63 13.88 -20.42
N SER A 164 7.45 13.16 -21.17
CA SER A 164 7.61 13.39 -22.62
C SER A 164 7.33 12.16 -23.51
N ARG A 165 7.36 10.95 -22.95
CA ARG A 165 7.20 9.73 -23.74
C ARG A 165 6.06 8.84 -23.26
N GLU A 166 6.07 8.47 -22.02
CA GLU A 166 5.16 7.49 -21.46
C GLU A 166 4.86 7.78 -19.98
N LEU A 167 3.61 7.52 -19.58
CA LEU A 167 3.15 7.50 -18.21
C LEU A 167 2.38 6.21 -17.97
N ASN A 168 2.89 5.36 -17.08
CA ASN A 168 2.21 4.17 -16.58
C ASN A 168 1.75 4.43 -15.15
N LEU A 169 0.45 4.39 -14.91
CA LEU A 169 -0.17 4.63 -13.61
C LEU A 169 -0.94 3.39 -13.17
N ILE A 170 -0.67 2.92 -11.96
CA ILE A 170 -1.44 1.88 -11.29
C ILE A 170 -2.04 2.47 -10.02
N SER A 171 -3.35 2.41 -9.88
CA SER A 171 -4.05 2.89 -8.69
C SER A 171 -5.35 2.13 -8.48
N ALA A 172 -5.48 1.46 -7.35
CA ALA A 172 -6.71 0.75 -6.98
C ALA A 172 -7.92 1.69 -6.95
N TYR A 173 -7.70 2.94 -6.54
CA TYR A 173 -8.71 4.01 -6.44
C TYR A 173 -8.31 5.19 -7.32
N PHE A 174 -8.54 5.08 -8.61
CA PHE A 174 -8.24 6.15 -9.55
C PHE A 174 -9.31 7.24 -9.48
N VAL A 175 -9.18 8.11 -8.47
CA VAL A 175 -10.07 9.26 -8.27
C VAL A 175 -9.29 10.54 -8.54
N HIS A 176 -9.73 11.28 -9.51
CA HIS A 176 -9.09 12.53 -9.90
C HIS A 176 -10.12 13.67 -9.96
N THR A 177 -9.63 14.88 -9.75
CA THR A 177 -10.40 16.12 -9.94
C THR A 177 -10.55 16.41 -11.45
N GLU A 178 -11.35 17.41 -11.79
CA GLU A 178 -11.41 17.93 -13.17
C GLU A 178 -10.01 18.33 -13.68
N GLN A 179 -9.22 19.00 -12.84
CA GLN A 179 -7.83 19.35 -13.18
C GLN A 179 -6.96 18.13 -13.46
N GLY A 180 -7.11 17.06 -12.68
CA GLY A 180 -6.41 15.80 -12.90
C GLY A 180 -6.81 15.14 -14.21
N LYS A 181 -8.11 15.13 -14.55
CA LYS A 181 -8.60 14.69 -15.87
C LYS A 181 -7.92 15.46 -16.99
N ASP A 182 -7.96 16.79 -16.92
CA ASP A 182 -7.41 17.66 -17.95
C ASP A 182 -5.89 17.48 -18.10
N TYR A 183 -5.19 17.18 -17.00
CA TYR A 183 -3.76 16.86 -17.02
C TYR A 183 -3.47 15.63 -17.89
N PHE A 184 -4.16 14.50 -17.67
CA PHE A 184 -3.97 13.28 -18.46
C PHE A 184 -4.37 13.48 -19.92
N ILE A 185 -5.46 14.19 -20.18
CA ILE A 185 -5.90 14.55 -21.54
C ILE A 185 -4.82 15.39 -22.25
N ASN A 186 -4.25 16.36 -21.57
CA ASN A 186 -3.20 17.21 -22.15
C ASN A 186 -1.90 16.45 -22.42
N LEU A 187 -1.53 15.49 -21.58
CA LEU A 187 -0.40 14.61 -21.87
C LEU A 187 -0.64 13.78 -23.12
N ALA A 188 -1.80 13.13 -23.23
CA ALA A 188 -2.15 12.33 -24.40
C ALA A 188 -2.18 13.18 -25.69
N LYS A 189 -2.75 14.40 -25.65
CA LYS A 189 -2.73 15.35 -26.78
C LYS A 189 -1.32 15.78 -27.21
N LYS A 190 -0.36 15.77 -26.28
CA LYS A 190 1.06 16.04 -26.57
C LYS A 190 1.82 14.82 -27.10
N GLY A 191 1.12 13.70 -27.35
CA GLY A 191 1.73 12.47 -27.86
C GLY A 191 2.36 11.57 -26.79
N VAL A 192 2.12 11.83 -25.50
CA VAL A 192 2.56 10.95 -24.42
C VAL A 192 1.65 9.71 -24.36
N ALA A 193 2.24 8.52 -24.33
CA ALA A 193 1.50 7.29 -24.11
C ALA A 193 1.05 7.23 -22.65
N VAL A 194 -0.25 7.45 -22.39
CA VAL A 194 -0.81 7.41 -21.03
C VAL A 194 -1.57 6.11 -20.83
N ASN A 195 -1.07 5.26 -19.94
CA ASN A 195 -1.66 3.96 -19.59
C ASN A 195 -2.06 3.97 -18.11
N ILE A 196 -3.32 3.66 -17.83
CA ILE A 196 -3.86 3.67 -16.47
C ILE A 196 -4.52 2.33 -16.18
N LEU A 197 -4.10 1.68 -15.09
CA LEU A 197 -4.70 0.46 -14.56
C LEU A 197 -5.37 0.79 -13.22
N THR A 198 -6.65 0.46 -13.11
CA THR A 198 -7.44 0.63 -11.88
C THR A 198 -8.35 -0.58 -11.65
N ASN A 199 -9.07 -0.62 -10.53
CA ASN A 199 -10.05 -1.66 -10.27
C ASN A 199 -11.32 -1.46 -11.09
N ALA A 200 -11.88 -2.56 -11.62
CA ALA A 200 -13.24 -2.57 -12.12
C ALA A 200 -14.25 -2.35 -10.98
N MET A 201 -15.46 -1.91 -11.31
CA MET A 201 -16.53 -1.73 -10.32
C MET A 201 -16.84 -3.02 -9.54
N SER A 202 -16.67 -4.17 -10.15
CA SER A 202 -16.88 -5.49 -9.53
C SER A 202 -15.74 -5.92 -8.61
N ALA A 203 -14.56 -5.30 -8.72
CA ALA A 203 -13.35 -5.62 -7.96
C ALA A 203 -13.08 -4.64 -6.82
N THR A 204 -13.79 -3.50 -6.77
CA THR A 204 -13.56 -2.51 -5.73
C THR A 204 -14.41 -2.79 -4.48
N ASP A 205 -13.80 -2.68 -3.31
CA ASP A 205 -14.47 -2.71 -2.00
C ASP A 205 -15.27 -1.42 -1.73
N VAL A 206 -14.91 -0.29 -2.38
CA VAL A 206 -15.55 1.01 -2.20
C VAL A 206 -16.18 1.50 -3.52
N LYS A 207 -17.40 1.08 -3.81
CA LYS A 207 -18.14 1.41 -5.04
C LYS A 207 -18.29 2.91 -5.31
N LEU A 208 -18.44 3.72 -4.24
CA LEU A 208 -18.52 5.19 -4.34
C LEU A 208 -17.26 5.80 -4.95
N VAL A 209 -16.09 5.23 -4.67
CA VAL A 209 -14.81 5.70 -5.23
C VAL A 209 -14.77 5.47 -6.73
N HIS A 210 -15.26 4.32 -7.20
CA HIS A 210 -15.31 4.03 -8.63
C HIS A 210 -16.21 5.02 -9.39
N SER A 211 -17.30 5.48 -8.79
CA SER A 211 -18.20 6.47 -9.43
C SER A 211 -17.50 7.78 -9.74
N GLY A 212 -16.54 8.20 -8.91
CA GLY A 212 -15.72 9.39 -9.13
C GLY A 212 -14.87 9.33 -10.40
N TYR A 213 -14.36 8.14 -10.72
CA TYR A 213 -13.62 7.86 -11.94
C TYR A 213 -14.54 7.69 -13.16
N ALA A 214 -15.62 6.93 -13.01
CA ALA A 214 -16.48 6.48 -14.10
C ALA A 214 -17.04 7.65 -14.94
N LYS A 215 -17.36 8.77 -14.31
CA LYS A 215 -17.87 9.96 -14.99
C LYS A 215 -16.89 10.56 -16.02
N HIS A 216 -15.58 10.39 -15.82
CA HIS A 216 -14.53 10.94 -16.69
C HIS A 216 -13.97 9.94 -17.69
N ARG A 217 -14.33 8.66 -17.58
CA ARG A 217 -13.82 7.56 -18.42
C ARG A 217 -13.93 7.86 -19.91
N LYS A 218 -15.10 8.33 -20.32
CA LYS A 218 -15.38 8.61 -21.74
C LYS A 218 -14.48 9.69 -22.34
N ASP A 219 -14.21 10.74 -21.56
CA ASP A 219 -13.38 11.84 -22.03
C ASP A 219 -11.90 11.46 -22.10
N LEU A 220 -11.42 10.69 -21.12
CA LEU A 220 -10.06 10.14 -21.13
C LEU A 220 -9.84 9.22 -22.35
N LEU A 221 -10.76 8.28 -22.62
CA LEU A 221 -10.70 7.39 -23.75
C LEU A 221 -10.72 8.13 -25.09
N LYS A 222 -11.59 9.14 -25.25
CA LYS A 222 -11.64 9.99 -26.45
C LYS A 222 -10.33 10.74 -26.70
N ALA A 223 -9.61 11.09 -25.64
CA ALA A 223 -8.33 11.76 -25.74
C ALA A 223 -7.15 10.81 -26.05
N GLY A 224 -7.39 9.50 -26.14
CA GLY A 224 -6.36 8.50 -26.42
C GLY A 224 -5.67 7.93 -25.17
N VAL A 225 -6.16 8.22 -23.98
CA VAL A 225 -5.69 7.57 -22.74
C VAL A 225 -6.14 6.11 -22.75
N LYS A 226 -5.21 5.18 -22.51
CA LYS A 226 -5.51 3.76 -22.39
C LYS A 226 -5.92 3.43 -20.97
N LEU A 227 -7.14 2.96 -20.79
CA LEU A 227 -7.70 2.60 -19.49
C LEU A 227 -7.88 1.08 -19.40
N TYR A 228 -7.36 0.51 -18.32
CA TYR A 228 -7.50 -0.91 -18.00
C TYR A 228 -8.17 -1.05 -16.64
N GLU A 229 -9.12 -1.95 -16.55
CA GLU A 229 -9.85 -2.26 -15.32
C GLU A 229 -9.62 -3.72 -14.93
N LEU A 230 -9.01 -3.94 -13.76
CA LEU A 230 -8.77 -5.28 -13.22
C LEU A 230 -10.08 -5.87 -12.71
N LYS A 231 -10.44 -7.05 -13.23
CA LYS A 231 -11.60 -7.82 -12.80
C LYS A 231 -11.23 -8.74 -11.62
N PRO A 232 -12.18 -9.07 -10.70
CA PRO A 232 -11.88 -9.90 -9.54
C PRO A 232 -11.43 -11.33 -9.89
N ASN A 233 -11.82 -11.83 -11.06
CA ASN A 233 -11.54 -13.19 -11.54
C ASN A 233 -10.80 -13.16 -12.87
N ALA A 234 -9.82 -12.29 -13.02
CA ALA A 234 -8.92 -12.32 -14.18
C ALA A 234 -7.97 -13.52 -14.01
N SER A 235 -8.42 -14.72 -14.38
CA SER A 235 -7.60 -15.92 -14.57
C SER A 235 -7.11 -15.97 -16.01
#